data_e18dd872cc5e32556f75e77a1280fbc7
#
_entry.id   e18dd872cc5e32556f75e77a1280fbc7
#
_cell.length_a   1.000
_cell.length_b   1.000
_cell.length_c   1.000
_cell.angle_alpha   90.00
_cell.angle_beta   90.00
_cell.angle_gamma   90.00
#
_symmetry.space_group_name_H-M   'P 1'
#
loop_
_entity.id
_entity.type
_entity.pdbx_description
1 polymer ?
#
loop_
_entity_poly.entity_id
_entity_poly.type
_entity_poly.pdbx_seq_one_letter_code
_entity_poly.pdbx_strand_id
1 'polypeptide(L)'
;MTSQTESTVAATPQDDNPGANPTRRRLLGRAAVVALLVGGAIGIYFYIGYLNHGQYVQSTDDAYVKADGITVSSKLSGYVRTVNVTDNQPVKAGDLLVEVDPTDYKIRLAQATAQEDVAKSGEATTRASITEAEAGIAQAQAAVDSAQRDLAYYNGEVARYRPLVASGSEPKQTLDQMASNRDKAAATVAAQKAALRAAQGKLDSARAQIGQTRAQIESAAAQAKAARTDLATTRLVAPEAGKVASSSVRIGQFVQPGQRLLTIVPVQAIYIEANFKETQIGLMRPGQPATIDVDALPGVEFHGSVESITPGTGATFSLVPPQNATGNFTKIVQRVPVRIRIDAGPEARRVLVPGLSLRVAIDTLGARGTIRQIRNEEKRNVQ
;
A
#
# COMPACT_ATOMS: atom_id res chain seq x y z
N MET A 1 21.98 25.37 97.92
CA MET A 1 22.91 24.56 98.73
C MET A 1 24.01 24.24 97.82
N THR A 2 25.04 25.00 97.92
CA THR A 2 26.37 24.72 98.53
C THR A 2 27.06 23.62 97.74
N SER A 3 28.28 23.72 97.32
CA SER A 3 29.45 24.62 97.48
C SER A 3 30.62 24.00 96.78
N GLN A 4 31.47 24.91 96.26
CA GLN A 4 32.90 24.94 96.44
C GLN A 4 33.76 23.92 95.68
N THR A 5 34.51 24.49 94.77
CA THR A 5 35.94 24.86 94.91
C THR A 5 36.88 23.67 94.99
N GLU A 6 37.86 23.52 94.13
CA GLU A 6 39.20 23.96 94.43
C GLU A 6 40.20 23.83 93.27
N SER A 7 41.03 24.79 93.17
CA SER A 7 42.15 24.98 92.29
C SER A 7 43.27 23.92 92.54
N THR A 8 44.04 23.62 91.54
CA THR A 8 45.53 23.43 91.71
C THR A 8 46.19 23.39 90.33
N VAL A 9 46.85 24.47 89.99
CA VAL A 9 48.26 24.72 89.72
C VAL A 9 48.97 23.77 88.80
N ALA A 10 49.36 24.29 87.67
CA ALA A 10 50.60 24.24 86.88
C ALA A 10 51.41 22.97 86.78
N ALA A 11 51.58 22.55 85.52
CA ALA A 11 52.92 22.19 85.07
C ALA A 11 52.92 22.27 83.48
N THR A 12 53.82 23.18 83.05
CA THR A 12 54.32 23.19 81.67
C THR A 12 55.23 22.07 81.42
N PRO A 13 55.21 21.40 80.30
CA PRO A 13 56.38 20.90 79.66
C PRO A 13 56.63 21.45 78.28
N GLN A 14 57.72 21.96 78.15
CA GLN A 14 58.70 22.15 77.10
C GLN A 14 58.27 21.65 75.68
N ASP A 15 58.38 22.63 74.82
CA ASP A 15 58.47 22.59 73.36
C ASP A 15 59.71 21.75 72.98
N ASP A 16 59.44 20.57 72.32
CA ASP A 16 60.43 19.83 71.53
C ASP A 16 59.96 19.81 70.10
N ASN A 17 60.40 20.81 69.37
CA ASN A 17 60.22 20.89 67.91
C ASN A 17 61.39 20.27 67.20
N PRO A 18 61.21 19.02 66.61
CA PRO A 18 62.21 18.50 65.70
C PRO A 18 62.04 19.10 64.35
N GLY A 19 63.00 19.88 63.97
CA GLY A 19 63.28 20.56 62.74
C GLY A 19 62.54 20.03 61.48
N ALA A 20 61.57 20.76 61.00
CA ALA A 20 60.96 20.61 59.67
C ALA A 20 62.04 20.92 58.62
N ASN A 21 62.58 19.86 57.96
CA ASN A 21 63.53 19.91 56.86
C ASN A 21 62.97 20.80 55.74
N PRO A 22 63.55 21.96 55.44
CA PRO A 22 63.07 22.90 54.43
C PRO A 22 63.10 22.34 53.00
N THR A 23 63.84 21.29 52.77
CA THR A 23 63.93 20.53 51.50
C THR A 23 62.64 19.73 51.25
N ARG A 24 62.00 19.10 52.26
CA ARG A 24 60.72 18.36 52.08
C ARG A 24 59.56 19.28 51.76
N ARG A 25 59.47 20.48 52.33
CA ARG A 25 58.41 21.45 52.01
C ARG A 25 58.53 21.97 50.58
N ARG A 26 59.76 22.16 50.06
CA ARG A 26 59.99 22.58 48.68
C ARG A 26 59.70 21.44 47.67
N LEU A 27 59.95 20.18 48.03
CA LEU A 27 59.60 19.00 47.21
C LEU A 27 58.07 18.78 47.20
N LEU A 28 57.37 18.91 48.32
CA LEU A 28 55.93 18.81 48.41
C LEU A 28 55.23 19.94 47.63
N GLY A 29 55.75 21.16 47.70
CA GLY A 29 55.24 22.31 46.93
C GLY A 29 55.43 22.10 45.41
N ARG A 30 56.60 21.53 44.97
CA ARG A 30 56.82 21.23 43.54
C ARG A 30 55.95 20.05 43.10
N ALA A 31 55.74 19.01 43.89
CA ALA A 31 54.82 17.92 43.59
C ALA A 31 53.36 18.39 43.48
N ALA A 32 52.92 19.30 44.38
CA ALA A 32 51.59 19.94 44.29
C ALA A 32 51.39 20.76 43.02
N VAL A 33 52.43 21.53 42.62
CA VAL A 33 52.38 22.30 41.36
C VAL A 33 52.32 21.40 40.16
N VAL A 34 53.13 20.31 40.13
CA VAL A 34 53.09 19.32 39.04
C VAL A 34 51.75 18.60 39.00
N ALA A 35 51.19 18.20 40.15
CA ALA A 35 49.85 17.59 40.22
C ALA A 35 48.75 18.54 39.70
N LEU A 36 48.85 19.86 40.00
CA LEU A 36 47.93 20.86 39.53
C LEU A 36 48.04 21.11 38.00
N LEU A 37 49.28 21.11 37.49
CA LEU A 37 49.52 21.23 36.03
C LEU A 37 49.02 19.98 35.29
N VAL A 38 49.24 18.77 35.81
CA VAL A 38 48.74 17.51 35.21
C VAL A 38 47.20 17.45 35.30
N GLY A 39 46.63 17.82 36.45
CA GLY A 39 45.16 17.94 36.60
C GLY A 39 44.57 18.95 35.66
N GLY A 40 45.23 20.11 35.49
CA GLY A 40 44.85 21.14 34.54
C GLY A 40 44.93 20.66 33.08
N ALA A 41 46.01 19.97 32.71
CA ALA A 41 46.15 19.39 31.36
C ALA A 41 45.11 18.31 31.06
N ILE A 42 44.79 17.46 32.03
CA ILE A 42 43.73 16.45 31.93
C ILE A 42 42.37 17.16 31.80
N GLY A 43 42.10 18.19 32.61
CA GLY A 43 40.89 19.01 32.53
C GLY A 43 40.72 19.69 31.17
N ILE A 44 41.80 20.26 30.63
CA ILE A 44 41.84 20.90 29.31
C ILE A 44 41.61 19.82 28.22
N TYR A 45 42.20 18.64 28.33
CA TYR A 45 42.01 17.54 27.38
C TYR A 45 40.51 17.12 27.35
N PHE A 46 39.89 16.90 28.51
CA PHE A 46 38.46 16.58 28.59
C PHE A 46 37.59 17.73 28.11
N TYR A 47 37.94 18.96 28.41
CA TYR A 47 37.20 20.14 27.94
C TYR A 47 37.27 20.32 26.42
N ILE A 48 38.43 20.10 25.81
CA ILE A 48 38.60 20.09 24.34
C ILE A 48 37.81 18.94 23.71
N GLY A 49 37.83 17.75 24.32
CA GLY A 49 37.02 16.61 23.91
C GLY A 49 35.53 16.92 23.90
N TYR A 50 35.03 17.55 24.97
CA TYR A 50 33.65 18.00 25.08
C TYR A 50 33.29 19.05 24.03
N LEU A 51 34.12 20.05 23.78
CA LEU A 51 33.90 21.07 22.76
C LEU A 51 33.92 20.51 21.34
N ASN A 52 34.70 19.46 21.10
CA ASN A 52 34.84 18.90 19.77
C ASN A 52 33.75 17.86 19.44
N HIS A 53 33.28 17.07 20.39
CA HIS A 53 32.31 15.99 20.18
C HIS A 53 31.09 16.07 21.10
N GLY A 54 31.25 16.30 22.38
CA GLY A 54 30.19 16.21 23.37
C GLY A 54 28.99 17.13 23.13
N GLN A 55 29.23 18.34 22.66
CA GLN A 55 28.16 19.30 22.36
C GLN A 55 27.35 18.98 21.08
N TYR A 56 27.86 18.09 20.23
CA TYR A 56 27.21 17.67 18.97
C TYR A 56 26.44 16.36 19.12
N VAL A 57 26.59 15.64 20.23
CA VAL A 57 25.79 14.46 20.53
C VAL A 57 24.51 14.90 21.22
N GLN A 58 23.38 14.70 20.55
CA GLN A 58 22.07 15.02 21.09
C GLN A 58 21.39 13.73 21.54
N SER A 59 21.00 13.65 22.81
CA SER A 59 20.37 12.46 23.37
C SER A 59 18.97 12.73 23.90
N THR A 60 18.14 11.69 23.84
CA THR A 60 16.81 11.68 24.45
C THR A 60 16.54 10.30 25.06
N ASP A 61 15.81 10.30 26.18
CA ASP A 61 15.24 9.13 26.85
C ASP A 61 13.76 8.89 26.49
N ASP A 62 13.15 9.85 25.77
CA ASP A 62 11.79 9.77 25.26
C ASP A 62 11.82 9.16 23.86
N ALA A 63 12.14 7.87 23.81
CA ALA A 63 12.21 7.13 22.57
C ALA A 63 11.62 5.72 22.75
N TYR A 64 10.92 5.25 21.72
CA TYR A 64 10.20 3.97 21.76
C TYR A 64 10.40 3.20 20.48
N VAL A 65 10.45 1.87 20.62
CA VAL A 65 10.32 0.98 19.47
C VAL A 65 8.91 1.05 18.95
N LYS A 66 8.74 1.29 17.64
CA LYS A 66 7.46 1.28 16.95
C LYS A 66 7.47 0.32 15.76
N ALA A 67 6.30 -0.10 15.37
CA ALA A 67 6.04 -0.78 14.11
C ALA A 67 4.64 -0.39 13.64
N ASP A 68 4.48 -0.26 12.33
CA ASP A 68 3.20 0.06 11.74
C ASP A 68 2.34 -1.20 11.70
N GLY A 69 1.40 -1.30 12.64
CA GLY A 69 0.49 -2.45 12.73
C GLY A 69 -0.52 -2.47 11.58
N ILE A 70 -0.61 -3.61 10.92
CA ILE A 70 -1.56 -3.85 9.83
C ILE A 70 -2.87 -4.34 10.42
N THR A 71 -3.93 -3.55 10.27
CA THR A 71 -5.26 -3.93 10.71
C THR A 71 -5.92 -4.83 9.66
N VAL A 72 -6.30 -6.04 10.06
CA VAL A 72 -7.09 -6.95 9.24
C VAL A 72 -8.56 -6.78 9.62
N SER A 73 -9.37 -6.34 8.66
CA SER A 73 -10.80 -6.12 8.81
C SER A 73 -11.60 -7.00 7.84
N SER A 74 -12.85 -7.31 8.20
CA SER A 74 -13.75 -8.01 7.29
C SER A 74 -14.18 -7.11 6.13
N LYS A 75 -14.22 -7.65 4.91
CA LYS A 75 -14.82 -6.99 3.76
C LYS A 75 -16.30 -7.36 3.60
N LEU A 76 -16.71 -8.49 4.18
CA LEU A 76 -18.03 -9.09 4.02
C LEU A 76 -18.69 -9.26 5.39
N SER A 77 -20.02 -9.38 5.38
CA SER A 77 -20.81 -9.74 6.57
C SER A 77 -21.01 -11.25 6.65
N GLY A 78 -20.99 -11.80 7.85
CA GLY A 78 -21.28 -13.22 8.08
C GLY A 78 -20.84 -13.68 9.46
N TYR A 79 -21.10 -14.95 9.77
CA TYR A 79 -20.63 -15.56 11.01
C TYR A 79 -19.21 -16.10 10.83
N VAL A 80 -18.38 -15.91 11.84
CA VAL A 80 -17.03 -16.47 11.88
C VAL A 80 -17.13 -17.98 12.08
N ARG A 81 -16.63 -18.74 11.12
CA ARG A 81 -16.61 -20.20 11.15
C ARG A 81 -15.42 -20.73 11.91
N THR A 82 -14.22 -20.23 11.58
CA THR A 82 -12.98 -20.64 12.24
C THR A 82 -12.07 -19.41 12.46
N VAL A 83 -11.30 -19.47 13.55
CA VAL A 83 -10.18 -18.56 13.84
C VAL A 83 -8.96 -19.45 13.98
N ASN A 84 -8.01 -19.33 13.06
CA ASN A 84 -6.85 -20.23 12.93
C ASN A 84 -5.59 -19.68 13.57
N VAL A 85 -5.69 -18.54 14.24
CA VAL A 85 -4.55 -17.87 14.88
C VAL A 85 -4.90 -17.45 16.31
N THR A 86 -3.88 -17.41 17.14
CA THR A 86 -3.95 -16.93 18.52
C THR A 86 -3.11 -15.67 18.68
N ASP A 87 -3.34 -14.94 19.77
CA ASP A 87 -2.53 -13.78 20.13
C ASP A 87 -1.05 -14.18 20.26
N ASN A 88 -0.17 -13.30 19.83
CA ASN A 88 1.29 -13.47 19.81
C ASN A 88 1.83 -14.55 18.86
N GLN A 89 0.99 -15.20 18.06
CA GLN A 89 1.42 -16.19 17.10
C GLN A 89 2.12 -15.53 15.88
N PRO A 90 3.28 -16.05 15.44
CA PRO A 90 3.89 -15.61 14.19
C PRO A 90 3.10 -16.15 13.00
N VAL A 91 2.90 -15.30 11.99
CA VAL A 91 2.20 -15.62 10.74
C VAL A 91 3.05 -15.19 9.54
N LYS A 92 2.90 -15.92 8.42
CA LYS A 92 3.51 -15.57 7.14
C LYS A 92 2.47 -14.93 6.23
N ALA A 93 2.93 -14.17 5.23
CA ALA A 93 2.04 -13.69 4.18
C ALA A 93 1.29 -14.85 3.51
N GLY A 94 -0.04 -14.72 3.39
CA GLY A 94 -0.93 -15.74 2.84
C GLY A 94 -1.48 -16.76 3.85
N ASP A 95 -1.01 -16.78 5.10
CA ASP A 95 -1.57 -17.66 6.13
C ASP A 95 -3.04 -17.32 6.40
N LEU A 96 -3.89 -18.35 6.51
CA LEU A 96 -5.31 -18.18 6.81
C LEU A 96 -5.49 -17.80 8.28
N LEU A 97 -6.06 -16.63 8.51
CA LEU A 97 -6.28 -16.06 9.84
C LEU A 97 -7.68 -16.38 10.37
N VAL A 98 -8.68 -16.02 9.57
CA VAL A 98 -10.09 -16.14 9.92
C VAL A 98 -10.87 -16.61 8.69
N GLU A 99 -11.83 -17.49 8.89
CA GLU A 99 -12.78 -17.87 7.84
C GLU A 99 -14.19 -17.47 8.28
N VAL A 100 -14.82 -16.65 7.47
CA VAL A 100 -16.26 -16.34 7.57
C VAL A 100 -17.04 -17.46 6.88
N ASP A 101 -18.21 -17.83 7.35
CA ASP A 101 -19.01 -18.89 6.77
C ASP A 101 -19.23 -18.65 5.26
N PRO A 102 -18.69 -19.54 4.41
CA PRO A 102 -18.75 -19.37 2.96
C PRO A 102 -20.03 -19.88 2.33
N THR A 103 -20.98 -20.40 3.10
CA THR A 103 -22.14 -21.16 2.57
C THR A 103 -22.99 -20.28 1.66
N ASP A 104 -23.41 -19.12 2.08
CA ASP A 104 -24.22 -18.19 1.28
C ASP A 104 -23.45 -17.68 0.05
N TYR A 105 -22.15 -17.45 0.18
CA TYR A 105 -21.29 -17.01 -0.91
C TYR A 105 -21.07 -18.10 -1.96
N LYS A 106 -20.98 -19.38 -1.54
CA LYS A 106 -20.95 -20.53 -2.47
C LYS A 106 -22.23 -20.65 -3.26
N ILE A 107 -23.40 -20.46 -2.60
CA ILE A 107 -24.70 -20.48 -3.28
C ILE A 107 -24.79 -19.34 -4.30
N ARG A 108 -24.39 -18.13 -3.93
CA ARG A 108 -24.38 -16.98 -4.86
C ARG A 108 -23.46 -17.21 -6.05
N LEU A 109 -22.28 -17.80 -5.84
CA LEU A 109 -21.38 -18.16 -6.94
C LEU A 109 -22.01 -19.20 -7.86
N ALA A 110 -22.64 -20.24 -7.30
CA ALA A 110 -23.30 -21.26 -8.09
C ALA A 110 -24.45 -20.67 -8.94
N GLN A 111 -25.26 -19.78 -8.37
CA GLN A 111 -26.32 -19.06 -9.08
C GLN A 111 -25.76 -18.20 -10.23
N ALA A 112 -24.71 -17.41 -9.95
CA ALA A 112 -24.09 -16.56 -10.97
C ALA A 112 -23.42 -17.37 -12.09
N THR A 113 -22.81 -18.52 -11.76
CA THR A 113 -22.23 -19.44 -12.76
C THR A 113 -23.32 -20.07 -13.62
N ALA A 114 -24.42 -20.51 -13.03
CA ALA A 114 -25.56 -21.03 -13.78
C ALA A 114 -26.15 -19.98 -14.75
N GLN A 115 -26.22 -18.71 -14.31
CA GLN A 115 -26.67 -17.61 -15.18
C GLN A 115 -25.70 -17.35 -16.35
N GLU A 116 -24.39 -17.47 -16.11
CA GLU A 116 -23.37 -17.39 -17.16
C GLU A 116 -23.55 -18.52 -18.19
N ASP A 117 -23.83 -19.75 -17.71
CA ASP A 117 -24.03 -20.92 -18.59
C ASP A 117 -25.30 -20.79 -19.41
N VAL A 118 -26.38 -20.23 -18.84
CA VAL A 118 -27.62 -19.92 -19.61
C VAL A 118 -27.32 -18.90 -20.71
N ALA A 119 -26.56 -17.85 -20.40
CA ALA A 119 -26.18 -16.84 -21.39
C ALA A 119 -25.32 -17.44 -22.52
N LYS A 120 -24.37 -18.33 -22.20
CA LYS A 120 -23.57 -19.08 -23.19
C LYS A 120 -24.42 -19.97 -24.07
N SER A 121 -25.43 -20.65 -23.51
CA SER A 121 -26.37 -21.45 -24.27
C SER A 121 -27.17 -20.63 -25.27
N GLY A 122 -27.51 -19.36 -24.91
CA GLY A 122 -28.13 -18.41 -25.82
C GLY A 122 -27.25 -18.07 -27.03
N GLU A 123 -25.92 -18.02 -26.87
CA GLU A 123 -25.01 -17.82 -28.02
C GLU A 123 -25.09 -18.99 -29.03
N ALA A 124 -25.18 -20.22 -28.56
CA ALA A 124 -25.30 -21.40 -29.42
C ALA A 124 -26.59 -21.33 -30.27
N THR A 125 -27.72 -20.93 -29.66
CA THR A 125 -28.98 -20.69 -30.35
C THR A 125 -28.86 -19.61 -31.41
N THR A 126 -28.24 -18.49 -31.08
CA THR A 126 -28.04 -17.37 -32.04
C THR A 126 -27.13 -17.81 -33.20
N ARG A 127 -26.11 -18.62 -32.98
CA ARG A 127 -25.24 -19.16 -34.02
C ARG A 127 -26.01 -20.09 -34.96
N ALA A 128 -26.91 -20.93 -34.42
CA ALA A 128 -27.78 -21.79 -35.24
C ALA A 128 -28.67 -20.95 -36.17
N SER A 129 -29.25 -19.82 -35.66
CA SER A 129 -30.03 -18.90 -36.48
C SER A 129 -29.22 -18.23 -37.60
N ILE A 130 -27.94 -17.94 -37.37
CA ILE A 130 -27.02 -17.45 -38.42
C ILE A 130 -26.85 -18.53 -39.52
N THR A 131 -26.58 -19.75 -39.13
CA THR A 131 -26.43 -20.87 -40.09
C THR A 131 -27.71 -21.09 -40.92
N GLU A 132 -28.88 -21.00 -40.29
CA GLU A 132 -30.16 -21.04 -40.97
C GLU A 132 -30.33 -19.88 -41.99
N ALA A 133 -29.99 -18.67 -41.59
CA ALA A 133 -30.04 -17.48 -42.48
C ALA A 133 -29.07 -17.61 -43.68
N GLU A 134 -27.87 -18.17 -43.46
CA GLU A 134 -26.90 -18.43 -44.51
C GLU A 134 -27.40 -19.47 -45.51
N ALA A 135 -28.07 -20.54 -45.05
CA ALA A 135 -28.74 -21.51 -45.92
C ALA A 135 -29.88 -20.86 -46.74
N GLY A 136 -30.63 -19.94 -46.10
CA GLY A 136 -31.67 -19.15 -46.77
C GLY A 136 -31.12 -18.26 -47.91
N ILE A 137 -29.95 -17.65 -47.70
CA ILE A 137 -29.25 -16.88 -48.74
C ILE A 137 -28.85 -17.79 -49.92
N ALA A 138 -28.27 -18.97 -49.63
CA ALA A 138 -27.86 -19.90 -50.64
C ALA A 138 -29.08 -20.34 -51.52
N GLN A 139 -30.23 -20.61 -50.89
CA GLN A 139 -31.47 -20.95 -51.60
C GLN A 139 -31.96 -19.77 -52.48
N ALA A 140 -31.98 -18.54 -51.93
CA ALA A 140 -32.43 -17.37 -52.70
C ALA A 140 -31.47 -17.06 -53.87
N GLN A 141 -30.16 -17.25 -53.68
CA GLN A 141 -29.19 -17.10 -54.77
C GLN A 141 -29.41 -18.09 -55.89
N ALA A 142 -29.65 -19.39 -55.59
CA ALA A 142 -29.95 -20.43 -56.59
C ALA A 142 -31.23 -20.07 -57.39
N ALA A 143 -32.25 -19.47 -56.74
CA ALA A 143 -33.45 -19.00 -57.41
C ALA A 143 -33.19 -17.83 -58.38
N VAL A 144 -32.32 -16.86 -57.97
CA VAL A 144 -31.86 -15.77 -58.85
C VAL A 144 -31.13 -16.32 -60.05
N ASP A 145 -30.21 -17.31 -59.86
CA ASP A 145 -29.43 -17.91 -60.94
C ASP A 145 -30.33 -18.69 -61.92
N SER A 146 -31.39 -19.35 -61.44
CA SER A 146 -32.38 -19.98 -62.30
C SER A 146 -33.17 -18.96 -63.14
N ALA A 147 -33.72 -17.93 -62.49
CA ALA A 147 -34.47 -16.87 -63.18
C ALA A 147 -33.61 -16.11 -64.21
N GLN A 148 -32.33 -15.93 -63.95
CA GLN A 148 -31.36 -15.31 -64.85
C GLN A 148 -31.14 -16.21 -66.11
N ARG A 149 -31.06 -17.52 -65.95
CA ARG A 149 -30.98 -18.45 -67.12
C ARG A 149 -32.21 -18.39 -67.98
N ASP A 150 -33.40 -18.33 -67.36
CA ASP A 150 -34.66 -18.17 -68.11
C ASP A 150 -34.70 -16.87 -68.88
N LEU A 151 -34.30 -15.75 -68.26
CA LEU A 151 -34.21 -14.48 -68.91
C LEU A 151 -33.20 -14.48 -70.08
N ALA A 152 -32.04 -15.13 -69.90
CA ALA A 152 -31.03 -15.29 -70.95
C ALA A 152 -31.56 -16.09 -72.13
N TYR A 153 -32.32 -17.17 -71.86
CA TYR A 153 -32.98 -17.94 -72.89
C TYR A 153 -33.97 -17.10 -73.72
N TYR A 154 -34.92 -16.39 -73.11
CA TYR A 154 -35.87 -15.53 -73.79
C TYR A 154 -35.21 -14.37 -74.51
N ASN A 155 -34.16 -13.76 -74.00
CA ASN A 155 -33.36 -12.77 -74.71
C ASN A 155 -32.77 -13.33 -76.00
N GLY A 156 -32.25 -14.57 -76.00
CA GLY A 156 -31.76 -15.31 -77.14
C GLY A 156 -32.85 -15.57 -78.17
N GLU A 157 -34.06 -15.99 -77.69
CA GLU A 157 -35.22 -16.19 -78.55
C GLU A 157 -35.65 -14.87 -79.25
N VAL A 158 -35.82 -13.77 -78.53
CA VAL A 158 -36.17 -12.46 -79.11
C VAL A 158 -35.09 -12.04 -80.14
N ALA A 159 -33.82 -12.22 -79.84
CA ALA A 159 -32.74 -11.93 -80.79
C ALA A 159 -32.77 -12.78 -82.02
N ARG A 160 -33.19 -14.05 -81.93
CA ARG A 160 -33.33 -14.98 -83.04
C ARG A 160 -34.56 -14.65 -83.91
N TYR A 161 -35.71 -14.42 -83.33
CA TYR A 161 -36.96 -14.17 -84.06
C TYR A 161 -37.01 -12.75 -84.70
N ARG A 162 -36.30 -11.76 -84.14
CA ARG A 162 -36.33 -10.41 -84.70
C ARG A 162 -35.93 -10.33 -86.16
N PRO A 163 -34.83 -10.90 -86.68
CA PRO A 163 -34.50 -10.87 -88.10
C PRO A 163 -35.46 -11.72 -88.94
N LEU A 164 -36.01 -12.85 -88.44
CA LEU A 164 -36.93 -13.73 -89.12
C LEU A 164 -38.30 -13.02 -89.44
N VAL A 165 -38.77 -12.19 -88.45
CA VAL A 165 -39.94 -11.46 -88.64
C VAL A 165 -39.67 -10.25 -89.62
N ALA A 166 -38.48 -9.66 -89.56
CA ALA A 166 -38.08 -8.59 -90.49
C ALA A 166 -37.99 -9.07 -91.96
N SER A 167 -37.62 -10.36 -92.17
CA SER A 167 -37.58 -11.02 -93.45
C SER A 167 -38.99 -11.54 -93.96
N GLY A 168 -40.01 -11.45 -93.11
CA GLY A 168 -41.32 -12.07 -93.41
C GLY A 168 -41.43 -13.58 -93.26
N SER A 169 -40.38 -14.27 -92.71
CA SER A 169 -40.34 -15.70 -92.52
C SER A 169 -41.12 -16.20 -91.33
N GLU A 170 -41.44 -15.27 -90.35
CA GLU A 170 -42.19 -15.58 -89.11
C GLU A 170 -43.25 -14.48 -88.86
N PRO A 171 -44.39 -14.83 -88.21
CA PRO A 171 -45.40 -13.85 -87.80
C PRO A 171 -44.95 -12.91 -86.72
N LYS A 172 -45.30 -11.62 -86.75
CA LYS A 172 -45.05 -10.65 -85.76
C LYS A 172 -45.55 -11.08 -84.35
N GLN A 173 -46.68 -11.82 -84.29
CA GLN A 173 -47.28 -12.33 -83.06
C GLN A 173 -46.27 -13.24 -82.26
N THR A 174 -45.44 -14.05 -82.96
CA THR A 174 -44.43 -14.87 -82.31
C THR A 174 -43.35 -14.05 -81.61
N LEU A 175 -42.89 -12.99 -82.31
CA LEU A 175 -41.94 -12.04 -81.69
C LEU A 175 -42.52 -11.32 -80.46
N ASP A 176 -43.75 -10.81 -80.59
CA ASP A 176 -44.46 -10.13 -79.50
C ASP A 176 -44.67 -11.07 -78.31
N GLN A 177 -44.95 -12.40 -78.56
CA GLN A 177 -45.06 -13.40 -77.53
C GLN A 177 -43.72 -13.65 -76.85
N MET A 178 -42.61 -13.75 -77.63
CA MET A 178 -41.27 -13.94 -77.04
C MET A 178 -40.82 -12.70 -76.24
N ALA A 179 -41.13 -11.51 -76.70
CA ALA A 179 -40.88 -10.27 -76.00
C ALA A 179 -41.68 -10.20 -74.67
N SER A 180 -42.97 -10.58 -74.69
CA SER A 180 -43.75 -10.66 -73.44
C SER A 180 -43.18 -11.70 -72.46
N ASN A 181 -42.73 -12.84 -72.93
CA ASN A 181 -42.11 -13.86 -72.07
C ASN A 181 -40.78 -13.35 -71.49
N ARG A 182 -39.95 -12.64 -72.29
CA ARG A 182 -38.73 -12.01 -71.80
C ARG A 182 -39.03 -11.00 -70.68
N ASP A 183 -40.07 -10.13 -70.87
CA ASP A 183 -40.46 -9.13 -69.88
C ASP A 183 -40.95 -9.78 -68.57
N LYS A 184 -41.71 -10.88 -68.68
CA LYS A 184 -42.09 -11.68 -67.51
C LYS A 184 -40.89 -12.31 -66.84
N ALA A 185 -39.93 -12.84 -67.57
CA ALA A 185 -38.71 -13.40 -67.00
C ALA A 185 -37.85 -12.30 -66.32
N ALA A 186 -37.78 -11.11 -66.92
CA ALA A 186 -37.11 -9.96 -66.28
C ALA A 186 -37.75 -9.52 -64.95
N ALA A 187 -39.08 -9.52 -64.90
CA ALA A 187 -39.82 -9.24 -63.68
C ALA A 187 -39.57 -10.35 -62.61
N THR A 188 -39.47 -11.62 -63.01
CA THR A 188 -39.11 -12.72 -62.10
C THR A 188 -37.72 -12.56 -61.55
N VAL A 189 -36.71 -12.19 -62.35
CA VAL A 189 -35.36 -11.86 -61.86
C VAL A 189 -35.37 -10.76 -60.83
N ALA A 190 -36.15 -9.67 -61.10
CA ALA A 190 -36.28 -8.58 -60.17
C ALA A 190 -36.89 -9.04 -58.82
N ALA A 191 -37.93 -9.86 -58.88
CA ALA A 191 -38.57 -10.45 -57.68
C ALA A 191 -37.61 -11.35 -56.88
N GLN A 192 -36.86 -12.26 -57.56
CA GLN A 192 -35.89 -13.12 -56.89
C GLN A 192 -34.70 -12.34 -56.30
N LYS A 193 -34.23 -11.28 -56.94
CA LYS A 193 -33.21 -10.36 -56.36
C LYS A 193 -33.73 -9.63 -55.13
N ALA A 194 -35.03 -9.28 -55.09
CA ALA A 194 -35.62 -8.70 -53.89
C ALA A 194 -35.69 -9.71 -52.74
N ALA A 195 -36.06 -10.97 -53.06
CA ALA A 195 -36.03 -12.05 -52.07
C ALA A 195 -34.62 -12.34 -51.49
N LEU A 196 -33.59 -12.30 -52.37
CA LEU A 196 -32.19 -12.45 -51.94
C LEU A 196 -31.79 -11.32 -50.97
N ARG A 197 -32.14 -10.08 -51.29
CA ARG A 197 -31.90 -8.92 -50.39
C ARG A 197 -32.60 -9.11 -49.02
N ALA A 198 -33.82 -9.61 -49.01
CA ALA A 198 -34.55 -9.92 -47.78
C ALA A 198 -33.86 -11.01 -46.95
N ALA A 199 -33.33 -12.06 -47.61
CA ALA A 199 -32.55 -13.12 -46.95
C ALA A 199 -31.24 -12.54 -46.35
N GLN A 200 -30.57 -11.67 -47.09
CA GLN A 200 -29.37 -10.94 -46.55
C GLN A 200 -29.71 -10.11 -45.35
N GLY A 201 -30.83 -9.35 -45.35
CA GLY A 201 -31.27 -8.61 -44.19
C GLY A 201 -31.58 -9.43 -42.96
N LYS A 202 -32.07 -10.69 -43.16
CA LYS A 202 -32.24 -11.68 -42.05
C LYS A 202 -30.89 -12.09 -41.42
N LEU A 203 -29.88 -12.33 -42.29
CA LEU A 203 -28.53 -12.65 -41.78
C LEU A 203 -27.94 -11.47 -40.98
N ASP A 204 -28.09 -10.27 -41.48
CA ASP A 204 -27.57 -9.08 -40.76
C ASP A 204 -28.26 -8.91 -39.42
N SER A 205 -29.57 -9.15 -39.35
CA SER A 205 -30.32 -9.15 -38.07
C SER A 205 -29.84 -10.21 -37.12
N ALA A 206 -29.59 -11.43 -37.61
CA ALA A 206 -29.07 -12.54 -36.79
C ALA A 206 -27.63 -12.24 -36.30
N ARG A 207 -26.80 -11.60 -37.12
CA ARG A 207 -25.45 -11.17 -36.74
C ARG A 207 -25.48 -10.02 -35.69
N ALA A 208 -26.42 -9.11 -35.80
CA ALA A 208 -26.62 -8.07 -34.76
C ALA A 208 -27.03 -8.73 -33.43
N GLN A 209 -27.88 -9.75 -33.45
CA GLN A 209 -28.30 -10.48 -32.25
C GLN A 209 -27.14 -11.16 -31.53
N ILE A 210 -26.08 -11.62 -32.25
CA ILE A 210 -24.89 -12.22 -31.60
C ILE A 210 -24.15 -11.18 -30.74
N GLY A 211 -24.12 -9.91 -31.18
CA GLY A 211 -23.53 -8.82 -30.40
C GLY A 211 -24.27 -8.64 -29.07
N GLN A 212 -25.59 -8.64 -29.09
CA GLN A 212 -26.41 -8.54 -27.88
C GLN A 212 -26.17 -9.75 -26.94
N THR A 213 -26.15 -10.97 -27.50
CA THR A 213 -25.93 -12.20 -26.70
C THR A 213 -24.54 -12.20 -26.06
N ARG A 214 -23.50 -11.74 -26.77
CA ARG A 214 -22.15 -11.60 -26.22
C ARG A 214 -22.10 -10.60 -25.07
N ALA A 215 -22.77 -9.47 -25.18
CA ALA A 215 -22.87 -8.49 -24.10
C ALA A 215 -23.57 -9.09 -22.86
N GLN A 216 -24.59 -9.95 -23.07
CA GLN A 216 -25.22 -10.69 -21.97
C GLN A 216 -24.29 -11.67 -21.29
N ILE A 217 -23.48 -12.41 -22.08
CA ILE A 217 -22.45 -13.33 -21.54
C ILE A 217 -21.43 -12.57 -20.73
N GLU A 218 -20.91 -11.45 -21.23
CA GLU A 218 -19.94 -10.62 -20.54
C GLU A 218 -20.48 -10.10 -19.20
N SER A 219 -21.73 -9.65 -19.21
CA SER A 219 -22.43 -9.20 -17.99
C SER A 219 -22.57 -10.34 -16.97
N ALA A 220 -23.00 -11.55 -17.40
CA ALA A 220 -23.15 -12.70 -16.53
C ALA A 220 -21.79 -13.20 -16.00
N ALA A 221 -20.75 -13.21 -16.85
CA ALA A 221 -19.38 -13.55 -16.45
C ALA A 221 -18.82 -12.56 -15.42
N ALA A 222 -19.12 -11.25 -15.56
CA ALA A 222 -18.74 -10.25 -14.57
C ALA A 222 -19.42 -10.51 -13.22
N GLN A 223 -20.71 -10.89 -13.21
CA GLN A 223 -21.43 -11.26 -11.99
C GLN A 223 -20.84 -12.52 -11.33
N ALA A 224 -20.52 -13.55 -12.11
CA ALA A 224 -19.87 -14.76 -11.61
C ALA A 224 -18.48 -14.46 -11.03
N LYS A 225 -17.71 -13.57 -11.67
CA LYS A 225 -16.41 -13.09 -11.16
C LYS A 225 -16.56 -12.33 -9.85
N ALA A 226 -17.55 -11.46 -9.72
CA ALA A 226 -17.83 -10.75 -8.47
C ALA A 226 -18.16 -11.72 -7.33
N ALA A 227 -19.07 -12.67 -7.57
CA ALA A 227 -19.44 -13.70 -6.58
C ALA A 227 -18.25 -14.59 -6.18
N ARG A 228 -17.35 -14.90 -7.13
CA ARG A 228 -16.10 -15.65 -6.85
C ARG A 228 -15.14 -14.84 -5.98
N THR A 229 -15.04 -13.54 -6.23
CA THR A 229 -14.22 -12.65 -5.42
C THR A 229 -14.78 -12.54 -3.99
N ASP A 230 -16.09 -12.43 -3.85
CA ASP A 230 -16.75 -12.40 -2.55
C ASP A 230 -16.48 -13.71 -1.79
N LEU A 231 -16.63 -14.85 -2.43
CA LEU A 231 -16.29 -16.14 -1.83
C LEU A 231 -14.81 -16.22 -1.43
N ALA A 232 -13.90 -15.75 -2.26
CA ALA A 232 -12.48 -15.72 -1.90
C ALA A 232 -12.19 -14.84 -0.69
N THR A 233 -12.90 -13.71 -0.54
CA THR A 233 -12.73 -12.80 0.60
C THR A 233 -13.38 -13.29 1.89
N THR A 234 -14.15 -14.38 1.90
CA THR A 234 -14.56 -15.06 3.13
C THR A 234 -13.37 -15.65 3.90
N ARG A 235 -12.25 -15.90 3.22
CA ARG A 235 -11.00 -16.37 3.79
C ARG A 235 -10.06 -15.19 3.97
N LEU A 236 -9.96 -14.70 5.20
CA LEU A 236 -9.07 -13.60 5.55
C LEU A 236 -7.67 -14.16 5.76
N VAL A 237 -6.75 -13.72 4.93
CA VAL A 237 -5.33 -14.13 4.97
C VAL A 237 -4.44 -12.98 5.43
N ALA A 238 -3.27 -13.33 5.97
CA ALA A 238 -2.27 -12.35 6.36
C ALA A 238 -1.71 -11.64 5.11
N PRO A 239 -1.77 -10.30 5.03
CA PRO A 239 -1.21 -9.56 3.91
C PRO A 239 0.32 -9.57 3.91
N GLU A 240 0.94 -9.67 5.08
CA GLU A 240 2.38 -9.65 5.29
C GLU A 240 2.78 -10.54 6.48
N ALA A 241 4.05 -10.94 6.52
CA ALA A 241 4.59 -11.70 7.63
C ALA A 241 4.74 -10.82 8.88
N GLY A 242 4.32 -11.36 10.03
CA GLY A 242 4.36 -10.62 11.28
C GLY A 242 3.94 -11.45 12.49
N LYS A 243 3.61 -10.77 13.58
CA LYS A 243 3.04 -11.37 14.79
C LYS A 243 1.63 -10.82 15.01
N VAL A 244 0.69 -11.68 15.36
CA VAL A 244 -0.66 -11.26 15.76
C VAL A 244 -0.56 -10.52 17.09
N ALA A 245 -0.87 -9.21 17.11
CA ALA A 245 -0.77 -8.39 18.31
C ALA A 245 -2.02 -8.52 19.20
N SER A 246 -3.20 -8.47 18.57
CA SER A 246 -4.46 -8.66 19.26
C SER A 246 -5.52 -9.23 18.32
N SER A 247 -6.29 -10.22 18.80
CA SER A 247 -7.43 -10.77 18.12
C SER A 247 -8.70 -10.50 18.93
N SER A 248 -9.59 -9.67 18.37
CA SER A 248 -10.88 -9.37 18.97
C SER A 248 -12.00 -10.27 18.47
N VAL A 249 -11.71 -11.12 17.47
CA VAL A 249 -12.68 -12.01 16.82
C VAL A 249 -12.83 -13.33 17.57
N ARG A 250 -14.07 -13.87 17.59
CA ARG A 250 -14.37 -15.17 18.19
C ARG A 250 -15.19 -16.02 17.23
N ILE A 251 -15.06 -17.35 17.32
CA ILE A 251 -15.88 -18.31 16.55
C ILE A 251 -17.34 -18.09 16.88
N GLY A 252 -18.22 -18.09 15.88
CA GLY A 252 -19.66 -17.84 16.01
C GLY A 252 -20.03 -16.36 16.10
N GLN A 253 -19.07 -15.44 16.13
CA GLN A 253 -19.34 -14.00 16.12
C GLN A 253 -19.82 -13.56 14.74
N PHE A 254 -20.84 -12.69 14.70
CA PHE A 254 -21.24 -12.02 13.48
C PHE A 254 -20.32 -10.82 13.22
N VAL A 255 -19.76 -10.73 12.01
CA VAL A 255 -18.87 -9.64 11.59
C VAL A 255 -19.49 -8.85 10.45
N GLN A 256 -19.11 -7.56 10.36
CA GLN A 256 -19.61 -6.63 9.36
C GLN A 256 -18.44 -6.04 8.53
N PRO A 257 -18.71 -5.54 7.32
CA PRO A 257 -17.70 -4.84 6.51
C PRO A 257 -17.06 -3.69 7.28
N GLY A 258 -15.72 -3.61 7.24
CA GLY A 258 -14.94 -2.60 7.96
C GLY A 258 -14.66 -2.92 9.43
N GLN A 259 -15.26 -3.95 10.00
CA GLN A 259 -14.99 -4.34 11.38
C GLN A 259 -13.57 -4.89 11.51
N ARG A 260 -12.78 -4.32 12.45
CA ARG A 260 -11.45 -4.80 12.79
C ARG A 260 -11.57 -6.15 13.49
N LEU A 261 -10.83 -7.14 13.05
CA LEU A 261 -10.82 -8.50 13.60
C LEU A 261 -9.53 -8.78 14.37
N LEU A 262 -8.41 -8.40 13.81
CA LEU A 262 -7.10 -8.57 14.42
C LEU A 262 -6.09 -7.55 13.85
N THR A 263 -4.97 -7.41 14.54
CA THR A 263 -3.85 -6.57 14.09
C THR A 263 -2.60 -7.44 13.98
N ILE A 264 -1.88 -7.31 12.86
CA ILE A 264 -0.58 -7.95 12.62
C ILE A 264 0.50 -6.88 12.73
N VAL A 265 1.54 -7.16 13.51
CA VAL A 265 2.71 -6.30 13.63
C VAL A 265 3.88 -6.93 12.89
N PRO A 266 4.40 -6.29 11.83
CA PRO A 266 5.53 -6.80 11.08
C PRO A 266 6.82 -6.60 11.90
N VAL A 267 7.32 -7.68 12.50
CA VAL A 267 8.52 -7.65 13.35
C VAL A 267 9.82 -7.33 12.60
N GLN A 268 9.79 -7.37 11.26
CA GLN A 268 10.94 -7.01 10.42
C GLN A 268 11.00 -5.51 10.13
N ALA A 269 9.88 -4.80 10.22
CA ALA A 269 9.75 -3.39 9.89
C ALA A 269 9.64 -2.50 11.14
N ILE A 270 10.39 -2.84 12.19
CA ILE A 270 10.47 -2.01 13.40
C ILE A 270 11.35 -0.79 13.14
N TYR A 271 10.98 0.32 13.74
CA TYR A 271 11.75 1.56 13.76
C TYR A 271 11.68 2.17 15.16
N ILE A 272 12.50 3.17 15.39
CA ILE A 272 12.50 3.93 16.63
C ILE A 272 11.90 5.30 16.34
N GLU A 273 10.98 5.71 17.18
CA GLU A 273 10.50 7.07 17.25
C GLU A 273 11.07 7.73 18.50
N ALA A 274 11.99 8.68 18.29
CA ALA A 274 12.67 9.40 19.34
C ALA A 274 12.21 10.85 19.34
N ASN A 275 11.72 11.32 20.49
CA ASN A 275 11.17 12.66 20.64
C ASN A 275 12.26 13.60 21.18
N PHE A 276 12.85 14.40 20.30
CA PHE A 276 13.86 15.40 20.67
C PHE A 276 13.22 16.76 20.96
N LYS A 277 13.83 17.51 21.86
CA LYS A 277 13.43 18.89 22.13
C LYS A 277 13.68 19.76 20.90
N GLU A 278 12.83 20.75 20.64
CA GLU A 278 12.97 21.75 19.57
C GLU A 278 14.38 22.35 19.50
N THR A 279 15.01 22.53 20.65
CA THR A 279 16.37 23.10 20.77
C THR A 279 17.48 22.17 20.29
N GLN A 280 17.20 20.86 20.14
CA GLN A 280 18.16 19.83 19.76
C GLN A 280 18.16 19.50 18.26
N ILE A 281 17.05 19.78 17.56
CA ILE A 281 16.87 19.37 16.15
C ILE A 281 17.62 20.22 15.13
N GLY A 282 18.15 21.39 15.53
CA GLY A 282 18.74 22.38 14.60
C GLY A 282 19.85 21.83 13.70
N LEU A 283 20.63 20.86 14.20
CA LEU A 283 21.71 20.19 13.47
C LEU A 283 21.37 18.77 13.02
N MET A 284 20.18 18.26 13.32
CA MET A 284 19.78 16.92 12.90
C MET A 284 19.45 16.90 11.41
N ARG A 285 19.92 15.85 10.73
CA ARG A 285 19.68 15.61 9.30
C ARG A 285 19.51 14.11 9.06
N PRO A 286 18.68 13.72 8.07
CA PRO A 286 18.62 12.34 7.62
C PRO A 286 20.00 11.80 7.26
N GLY A 287 20.26 10.52 7.60
CA GLY A 287 21.52 9.83 7.38
C GLY A 287 22.54 9.95 8.51
N GLN A 288 22.29 10.77 9.54
CA GLN A 288 23.20 10.85 10.69
C GLN A 288 23.21 9.57 11.51
N PRO A 289 24.37 9.13 12.04
CA PRO A 289 24.47 7.95 12.86
C PRO A 289 23.79 8.17 14.22
N ALA A 290 23.12 7.15 14.69
CA ALA A 290 22.47 7.09 15.98
C ALA A 290 22.95 5.86 16.78
N THR A 291 23.23 6.08 18.05
CA THR A 291 23.48 5.06 19.05
C THR A 291 22.21 4.84 19.86
N ILE A 292 21.86 3.59 20.11
CA ILE A 292 20.60 3.20 20.70
C ILE A 292 20.85 2.22 21.84
N ASP A 293 20.46 2.61 23.04
CA ASP A 293 20.50 1.76 24.23
C ASP A 293 19.08 1.36 24.59
N VAL A 294 18.79 0.06 24.60
CA VAL A 294 17.47 -0.47 24.91
C VAL A 294 17.41 -0.90 26.38
N ASP A 295 16.47 -0.37 27.14
CA ASP A 295 16.34 -0.62 28.57
C ASP A 295 16.13 -2.11 28.89
N ALA A 296 15.51 -2.87 27.97
CA ALA A 296 15.28 -4.31 28.10
C ALA A 296 16.54 -5.16 27.86
N LEU A 297 17.63 -4.59 27.32
CA LEU A 297 18.88 -5.27 26.96
C LEU A 297 20.08 -4.49 27.48
N PRO A 298 20.27 -4.41 28.81
CA PRO A 298 21.34 -3.62 29.40
C PRO A 298 22.72 -4.10 28.96
N GLY A 299 23.56 -3.17 28.52
CA GLY A 299 24.91 -3.43 28.03
C GLY A 299 25.01 -3.84 26.57
N VAL A 300 23.91 -3.82 25.82
CA VAL A 300 23.89 -4.02 24.38
C VAL A 300 23.59 -2.69 23.67
N GLU A 301 24.58 -2.17 22.96
CA GLU A 301 24.49 -0.96 22.19
C GLU A 301 24.12 -1.31 20.73
N PHE A 302 23.03 -0.72 20.23
CA PHE A 302 22.64 -0.85 18.84
C PHE A 302 23.00 0.42 18.06
N HIS A 303 23.25 0.23 16.78
CA HIS A 303 23.50 1.32 15.85
C HIS A 303 22.32 1.49 14.91
N GLY A 304 22.18 2.70 14.42
CA GLY A 304 21.13 3.06 13.48
C GLY A 304 21.44 4.36 12.78
N SER A 305 20.49 4.83 11.99
CA SER A 305 20.61 6.10 11.29
C SER A 305 19.29 6.86 11.31
N VAL A 306 19.36 8.17 11.37
CA VAL A 306 18.18 9.06 11.21
C VAL A 306 17.59 8.80 9.83
N GLU A 307 16.35 8.33 9.79
CA GLU A 307 15.61 8.09 8.56
C GLU A 307 14.89 9.37 8.12
N SER A 308 14.15 9.98 9.04
CA SER A 308 13.40 11.22 8.77
C SER A 308 13.13 11.99 10.05
N ILE A 309 12.84 13.28 9.88
CA ILE A 309 12.42 14.17 10.95
C ILE A 309 11.01 14.64 10.60
N THR A 310 10.08 14.51 11.54
CA THR A 310 8.70 14.94 11.32
C THR A 310 8.64 16.46 11.08
N PRO A 311 7.87 16.94 10.07
CA PRO A 311 7.83 18.36 9.70
C PRO A 311 6.99 19.21 10.65
N GLY A 312 6.92 18.85 11.93
CA GLY A 312 6.18 19.57 12.96
C GLY A 312 6.34 18.93 14.32
N THR A 313 5.87 19.65 15.35
CA THR A 313 5.90 19.15 16.73
C THR A 313 4.77 18.17 17.00
N GLY A 314 4.93 17.29 17.97
CA GLY A 314 3.88 16.36 18.39
C GLY A 314 2.56 17.05 18.77
N ALA A 315 2.64 18.26 19.32
CA ALA A 315 1.46 19.07 19.65
C ALA A 315 0.68 19.55 18.43
N THR A 316 1.37 19.83 17.31
CA THR A 316 0.74 20.31 16.06
C THR A 316 -0.11 19.24 15.39
N PHE A 317 0.28 17.97 15.51
CA PHE A 317 -0.41 16.83 14.90
C PHE A 317 -1.28 16.04 15.89
N SER A 318 -1.39 16.50 17.15
CA SER A 318 -2.26 15.88 18.13
C SER A 318 -3.73 16.14 17.80
N LEU A 319 -4.57 15.11 17.89
CA LEU A 319 -6.03 15.21 17.77
C LEU A 319 -6.64 16.15 18.84
N VAL A 320 -6.00 16.27 19.99
CA VAL A 320 -6.39 17.18 21.07
C VAL A 320 -5.14 18.02 21.43
N PRO A 321 -4.99 19.21 20.86
CA PRO A 321 -3.88 20.10 21.22
C PRO A 321 -3.93 20.43 22.72
N PRO A 322 -2.79 20.40 23.42
CA PRO A 322 -2.75 20.80 24.82
C PRO A 322 -3.13 22.30 24.94
N GLN A 323 -4.26 22.59 25.59
CA GLN A 323 -4.70 23.94 25.90
C GLN A 323 -4.26 24.31 27.31
N ASN A 324 -3.63 25.48 27.45
CA ASN A 324 -3.31 26.04 28.76
C ASN A 324 -4.60 26.53 29.44
N ALA A 325 -5.04 25.83 30.46
CA ALA A 325 -6.27 26.13 31.21
C ALA A 325 -6.24 27.49 31.96
N THR A 326 -5.08 28.15 32.09
CA THR A 326 -4.89 29.36 32.93
C THR A 326 -4.76 30.66 32.15
N GLY A 327 -4.87 30.66 30.81
CA GLY A 327 -4.83 31.88 30.00
C GLY A 327 -3.47 32.60 29.93
N ASN A 328 -2.44 32.14 30.67
CA ASN A 328 -1.09 32.67 30.61
C ASN A 328 -0.27 31.95 29.56
N PHE A 329 0.33 32.69 28.64
CA PHE A 329 1.26 32.14 27.64
C PHE A 329 2.58 31.76 28.30
N THR A 330 2.77 30.48 28.60
CA THR A 330 4.07 29.93 28.99
C THR A 330 4.68 29.23 27.79
N LYS A 331 5.87 29.61 27.36
CA LYS A 331 6.62 28.93 26.31
C LYS A 331 7.06 27.55 26.81
N ILE A 332 6.35 26.51 26.39
CA ILE A 332 6.73 25.13 26.69
C ILE A 332 7.59 24.63 25.53
N VAL A 333 8.76 24.05 25.84
CA VAL A 333 9.65 23.44 24.85
C VAL A 333 8.91 22.26 24.18
N GLN A 334 8.68 22.39 22.89
CA GLN A 334 8.01 21.37 22.10
C GLN A 334 8.96 20.20 21.78
N ARG A 335 8.38 19.02 21.54
CA ARG A 335 9.13 17.84 21.09
C ARG A 335 8.81 17.54 19.63
N VAL A 336 9.84 17.17 18.88
CA VAL A 336 9.75 16.79 17.47
C VAL A 336 10.10 15.31 17.34
N PRO A 337 9.21 14.49 16.82
CA PRO A 337 9.49 13.07 16.56
C PRO A 337 10.53 12.92 15.44
N VAL A 338 11.53 12.10 15.71
CA VAL A 338 12.57 11.72 14.76
C VAL A 338 12.49 10.20 14.56
N ARG A 339 12.32 9.78 13.32
CA ARG A 339 12.30 8.38 12.95
C ARG A 339 13.71 7.89 12.68
N ILE A 340 14.10 6.81 13.33
CA ILE A 340 15.43 6.24 13.29
C ILE A 340 15.31 4.78 12.88
N ARG A 341 16.04 4.41 11.83
CA ARG A 341 16.19 3.01 11.41
C ARG A 341 17.20 2.34 12.31
N ILE A 342 16.85 1.18 12.85
CA ILE A 342 17.73 0.38 13.67
C ILE A 342 18.39 -0.73 12.83
N ASP A 343 19.70 -0.87 12.95
CA ASP A 343 20.50 -1.92 12.33
C ASP A 343 20.67 -3.08 13.34
N ALA A 344 19.57 -3.83 13.54
CA ALA A 344 19.53 -4.94 14.48
C ALA A 344 19.57 -6.29 13.73
N GLY A 345 20.32 -7.24 14.26
CA GLY A 345 20.35 -8.62 13.78
C GLY A 345 19.06 -9.40 14.08
N PRO A 346 18.84 -10.58 13.48
CA PRO A 346 17.59 -11.32 13.61
C PRO A 346 17.27 -11.72 15.07
N GLU A 347 18.26 -12.03 15.91
CA GLU A 347 18.02 -12.38 17.32
C GLU A 347 17.56 -11.16 18.13
N ALA A 348 18.19 -10.02 17.94
CA ALA A 348 17.78 -8.77 18.57
C ALA A 348 16.35 -8.37 18.19
N ARG A 349 15.97 -8.52 16.92
CA ARG A 349 14.60 -8.22 16.42
C ARG A 349 13.52 -9.10 17.06
N ARG A 350 13.86 -10.26 17.60
CA ARG A 350 12.90 -11.09 18.36
C ARG A 350 12.55 -10.50 19.72
N VAL A 351 13.48 -9.76 20.32
CA VAL A 351 13.32 -9.14 21.63
C VAL A 351 12.79 -7.70 21.51
N LEU A 352 13.14 -7.01 20.43
CA LEU A 352 12.71 -5.65 20.17
C LEU A 352 11.23 -5.63 19.76
N VAL A 353 10.35 -5.57 20.75
CA VAL A 353 8.90 -5.45 20.53
C VAL A 353 8.46 -3.99 20.60
N PRO A 354 7.46 -3.59 19.79
CA PRO A 354 6.88 -2.25 19.88
C PRO A 354 6.43 -1.90 21.29
N GLY A 355 6.72 -0.68 21.72
CA GLY A 355 6.41 -0.17 23.06
C GLY A 355 7.58 -0.21 24.04
N LEU A 356 8.70 -0.86 23.71
CA LEU A 356 9.88 -0.80 24.55
C LEU A 356 10.46 0.61 24.57
N SER A 357 10.84 1.07 25.78
CA SER A 357 11.56 2.30 26.01
C SER A 357 13.06 2.13 25.73
N LEU A 358 13.68 3.18 25.26
CA LEU A 358 15.10 3.19 24.93
C LEU A 358 15.67 4.60 24.99
N ARG A 359 16.97 4.69 25.04
CA ARG A 359 17.71 5.95 24.92
C ARG A 359 18.38 6.01 23.56
N VAL A 360 18.28 7.19 22.93
CA VAL A 360 18.91 7.45 21.65
C VAL A 360 19.85 8.63 21.76
N ALA A 361 21.04 8.48 21.18
CA ALA A 361 22.01 9.54 21.00
C ALA A 361 22.33 9.68 19.50
N ILE A 362 22.16 10.88 18.93
CA ILE A 362 22.46 11.17 17.54
C ILE A 362 23.71 12.03 17.46
N ASP A 363 24.66 11.63 16.64
CA ASP A 363 25.84 12.44 16.33
C ASP A 363 25.55 13.42 15.21
N THR A 364 25.51 14.70 15.55
CA THR A 364 25.23 15.81 14.62
C THR A 364 26.49 16.51 14.11
N LEU A 365 27.68 15.96 14.38
CA LEU A 365 28.98 16.56 14.04
C LEU A 365 29.10 16.89 12.55
N GLY A 366 28.58 16.02 11.67
CA GLY A 366 28.58 16.23 10.22
C GLY A 366 27.84 17.47 9.72
N ALA A 367 26.93 18.03 10.54
CA ALA A 367 26.14 19.21 10.19
C ALA A 367 26.67 20.53 10.81
N ARG A 368 27.89 20.54 11.33
CA ARG A 368 28.52 21.69 12.00
C ARG A 368 28.45 23.01 11.20
N GLY A 369 28.55 22.92 9.87
CA GLY A 369 28.55 24.09 8.98
C GLY A 369 27.18 24.69 8.70
N THR A 370 26.09 23.95 8.92
CA THR A 370 24.75 24.32 8.46
C THR A 370 24.19 25.56 9.15
N ILE A 371 24.38 25.70 10.47
CA ILE A 371 23.92 26.91 11.20
C ILE A 371 24.66 28.15 10.69
N ARG A 372 25.96 28.01 10.37
CA ARG A 372 26.76 29.13 9.84
C ARG A 372 26.29 29.51 8.43
N GLN A 373 25.94 28.54 7.60
CA GLN A 373 25.37 28.76 6.28
C GLN A 373 24.02 29.49 6.36
N ILE A 374 23.07 28.98 7.16
CA ILE A 374 21.76 29.63 7.39
C ILE A 374 21.95 31.08 7.87
N ARG A 375 22.84 31.31 8.84
CA ARG A 375 23.13 32.68 9.33
C ARG A 375 23.69 33.61 8.25
N ASN A 376 24.50 33.08 7.34
CA ASN A 376 25.07 33.83 6.23
C ASN A 376 24.04 34.09 5.11
N GLU A 377 23.12 33.19 4.89
CA GLU A 377 21.99 33.37 3.97
C GLU A 377 21.03 34.44 4.47
N GLU A 378 20.65 34.37 5.74
CA GLU A 378 19.79 35.42 6.34
C GLU A 378 20.41 36.79 6.34
N LYS A 379 21.72 36.91 6.56
CA LYS A 379 22.41 38.19 6.44
C LYS A 379 22.40 38.74 5.02
N ARG A 380 22.40 37.89 4.01
CA ARG A 380 22.31 38.32 2.58
C ARG A 380 20.91 38.72 2.17
N ASN A 381 19.88 38.11 2.76
CA ASN A 381 18.48 38.43 2.48
C ASN A 381 17.98 39.74 3.14
N VAL A 382 18.74 40.27 4.10
CA VAL A 382 18.43 41.56 4.83
C VAL A 382 19.16 42.74 4.21
N GLN A 383 20.12 42.55 3.31
CA GLN A 383 20.80 43.59 2.52
C GLN A 383 20.15 43.72 1.13
#